data_ba76383f939a7fa2d997c3ce8a990a3d
#
_entry.id   ba76383f939a7fa2d997c3ce8a990a3d
#
_cell.length_a   1.000
_cell.length_b   1.000
_cell.length_c   1.000
_cell.angle_alpha   90.00
_cell.angle_beta   90.00
_cell.angle_gamma   90.00
#
_symmetry.space_group_name_H-M   'P 1'
#
loop_
_entity.id
_entity.type
_entity.pdbx_description
1 polymer ?
#
loop_
_entity_poly.entity_id
_entity_poly.type
_entity_poly.pdbx_seq_one_letter_code
_entity_poly.pdbx_strand_id
1 'polypeptide(L)'
;MNVLESVSQYKDRISVELNNTLTETELGSAKKKTGKVRDQYDLGNALALITTDRQSAFDRVLASIPFKGQVLNLASAWWFDETKHIIDNHIISVADPNVIIAKKCKVFPIEFVVRGFITGSTSTSLWTVYNNGDREYCGNSLPEGLKKNQKLVSNMLTPTTKEEHHDRPISPDEIVSENWMTQEDWDYCSKKALELFEFGQKKAKENGMILVDTKYEMGRDEDGNI
;
A
#
# COMPACT_ATOMS: atom_id res chain seq x y z
N MET A 1 4.41 30.21 -9.51
CA MET A 1 5.77 29.63 -9.38
C MET A 1 5.94 28.64 -10.52
N ASN A 2 6.97 28.80 -11.33
CA ASN A 2 7.21 27.88 -12.46
C ASN A 2 7.66 26.52 -11.90
N VAL A 3 7.00 25.42 -12.28
CA VAL A 3 7.31 24.06 -11.78
C VAL A 3 8.79 23.69 -12.00
N LEU A 4 9.39 24.14 -13.11
CA LEU A 4 10.81 23.89 -13.40
C LEU A 4 11.78 24.62 -12.47
N GLU A 5 11.42 25.81 -11.97
CA GLU A 5 12.24 26.55 -10.98
C GLU A 5 12.19 25.86 -9.62
N SER A 6 11.02 25.31 -9.23
CA SER A 6 10.90 24.55 -7.98
C SER A 6 11.71 23.26 -8.02
N VAL A 7 11.72 22.56 -9.14
CA VAL A 7 12.50 21.31 -9.32
C VAL A 7 14.01 21.57 -9.24
N SER A 8 14.50 22.69 -9.78
CA SER A 8 15.93 23.05 -9.72
C SER A 8 16.43 23.20 -8.28
N GLN A 9 15.67 23.88 -7.41
CA GLN A 9 16.04 24.07 -5.99
C GLN A 9 16.18 22.73 -5.26
N TYR A 10 15.28 21.76 -5.52
CA TYR A 10 15.37 20.42 -4.93
C TYR A 10 16.55 19.62 -5.46
N LYS A 11 16.89 19.77 -6.74
CA LYS A 11 18.02 19.06 -7.37
C LYS A 11 19.34 19.38 -6.68
N ASP A 12 19.60 20.66 -6.44
CA ASP A 12 20.83 21.12 -5.77
C ASP A 12 20.90 20.55 -4.34
N ARG A 13 19.80 20.65 -3.60
CA ARG A 13 19.71 20.10 -2.24
C ARG A 13 19.92 18.57 -2.22
N ILE A 14 19.29 17.83 -3.12
CA ILE A 14 19.47 16.38 -3.24
C ILE A 14 20.92 16.05 -3.57
N SER A 15 21.55 16.80 -4.46
CA SER A 15 22.96 16.58 -4.85
C SER A 15 23.93 16.74 -3.69
N VAL A 16 23.70 17.69 -2.80
CA VAL A 16 24.53 17.89 -1.59
C VAL A 16 24.34 16.73 -0.60
N GLU A 17 23.15 16.16 -0.53
CA GLU A 17 22.80 15.12 0.44
C GLU A 17 22.99 13.68 -0.07
N LEU A 18 23.59 13.47 -1.25
CA LEU A 18 23.76 12.14 -1.85
C LEU A 18 24.46 11.13 -0.94
N ASN A 19 25.38 11.59 -0.08
CA ASN A 19 26.12 10.77 0.86
C ASN A 19 25.52 10.80 2.28
N ASN A 20 24.42 11.52 2.50
CA ASN A 20 23.76 11.69 3.79
C ASN A 20 22.34 11.10 3.74
N THR A 21 22.25 9.79 3.55
CA THR A 21 20.97 9.08 3.45
C THR A 21 20.71 8.22 4.69
N LEU A 22 19.46 8.17 5.13
CA LEU A 22 19.03 7.31 6.25
C LEU A 22 18.89 5.86 5.75
N THR A 23 19.92 5.05 5.93
CA THR A 23 19.93 3.63 5.51
C THR A 23 19.71 2.67 6.66
N GLU A 24 20.13 3.04 7.85
CA GLU A 24 20.04 2.24 9.08
C GLU A 24 19.49 3.10 10.21
N THR A 25 18.81 2.46 11.14
CA THR A 25 18.25 3.12 12.32
C THR A 25 18.58 2.32 13.57
N GLU A 26 18.69 3.01 14.69
CA GLU A 26 18.84 2.41 16.02
C GLU A 26 17.97 3.18 17.02
N LEU A 27 17.18 2.49 17.81
CA LEU A 27 16.30 3.07 18.82
C LEU A 27 16.49 2.34 20.16
N GLY A 28 17.61 2.60 20.81
CA GLY A 28 17.96 2.04 22.12
C GLY A 28 17.77 0.52 22.18
N SER A 29 17.15 0.04 23.26
CA SER A 29 16.90 -1.40 23.50
C SER A 29 15.60 -1.94 22.91
N ALA A 30 14.84 -1.13 22.14
CA ALA A 30 13.58 -1.56 21.55
C ALA A 30 13.80 -2.66 20.50
N LYS A 31 12.94 -3.70 20.51
CA LYS A 31 13.05 -4.81 19.57
C LYS A 31 12.79 -4.32 18.15
N LYS A 32 13.80 -4.46 17.29
CA LYS A 32 13.78 -4.05 15.89
C LYS A 32 13.37 -5.19 14.97
N LYS A 33 12.53 -4.86 13.98
CA LYS A 33 12.28 -5.67 12.78
C LYS A 33 12.63 -4.83 11.55
N THR A 34 13.63 -5.27 10.77
CA THR A 34 14.06 -4.57 9.55
C THR A 34 13.28 -5.07 8.34
N GLY A 35 12.60 -4.17 7.64
CA GLY A 35 11.98 -4.42 6.35
C GLY A 35 12.84 -3.92 5.19
N LYS A 36 12.38 -4.08 3.95
CA LYS A 36 13.12 -3.66 2.74
C LYS A 36 13.43 -2.15 2.72
N VAL A 37 12.48 -1.31 3.16
CA VAL A 37 12.58 0.16 3.11
C VAL A 37 12.19 0.83 4.43
N ARG A 38 11.76 0.07 5.43
CA ARG A 38 11.28 0.58 6.71
C ARG A 38 11.74 -0.30 7.86
N ASP A 39 12.14 0.31 8.95
CA ASP A 39 12.43 -0.35 10.19
C ASP A 39 11.25 -0.17 11.17
N GLN A 40 10.92 -1.19 11.92
CA GLN A 40 9.86 -1.19 12.93
C GLN A 40 10.47 -1.46 14.29
N TYR A 41 10.08 -0.68 15.28
CA TYR A 41 10.47 -0.89 16.67
C TYR A 41 9.25 -1.12 17.54
N ASP A 42 9.33 -2.14 18.36
CA ASP A 42 8.31 -2.45 19.35
C ASP A 42 8.52 -1.59 20.61
N LEU A 43 7.58 -0.71 20.88
CA LEU A 43 7.58 0.18 22.04
C LEU A 43 6.70 -0.34 23.21
N GLY A 44 6.26 -1.62 23.14
CA GLY A 44 5.35 -2.20 24.11
C GLY A 44 3.89 -2.05 23.68
N ASN A 45 3.28 -0.92 23.88
CA ASN A 45 1.88 -0.62 23.53
C ASN A 45 1.71 0.00 22.13
N ALA A 46 2.82 0.37 21.46
CA ALA A 46 2.81 1.00 20.14
C ALA A 46 3.97 0.49 19.28
N LEU A 47 4.00 0.87 18.03
CA LEU A 47 5.12 0.67 17.10
C LEU A 47 5.70 2.01 16.69
N ALA A 48 7.03 2.12 16.60
CA ALA A 48 7.67 3.17 15.83
C ALA A 48 8.00 2.62 14.44
N LEU A 49 7.44 3.24 13.41
CA LEU A 49 7.66 2.89 12.01
C LEU A 49 8.57 3.94 11.39
N ILE A 50 9.82 3.57 11.11
CA ILE A 50 10.83 4.50 10.57
C ILE A 50 11.05 4.19 9.10
N THR A 51 10.62 5.09 8.23
CA THR A 51 10.79 4.96 6.79
C THR A 51 12.17 5.48 6.40
N THR A 52 12.98 4.60 5.83
CA THR A 52 14.35 4.90 5.44
C THR A 52 14.45 5.33 3.97
N ASP A 53 15.62 5.81 3.59
CA ASP A 53 15.93 6.23 2.21
C ASP A 53 16.28 5.07 1.29
N ARG A 54 16.27 3.82 1.81
CA ARG A 54 16.52 2.61 1.01
C ARG A 54 15.55 2.50 -0.15
N GLN A 55 16.07 2.25 -1.36
CA GLN A 55 15.31 1.94 -2.56
C GLN A 55 15.36 0.44 -2.82
N SER A 56 14.22 -0.21 -2.78
CA SER A 56 14.09 -1.64 -3.08
C SER A 56 13.36 -1.84 -4.42
N ALA A 57 13.88 -2.76 -5.23
CA ALA A 57 13.20 -3.32 -6.39
C ALA A 57 13.68 -4.76 -6.60
N PHE A 58 12.83 -5.61 -7.18
CA PHE A 58 13.12 -7.04 -7.43
C PHE A 58 13.61 -7.77 -6.18
N ASP A 59 12.99 -7.47 -5.03
CA ASP A 59 13.31 -8.01 -3.70
C ASP A 59 14.73 -7.71 -3.19
N ARG A 60 15.40 -6.73 -3.77
CA ARG A 60 16.74 -6.28 -3.37
C ARG A 60 16.74 -4.79 -3.03
N VAL A 61 17.55 -4.40 -2.06
CA VAL A 61 17.90 -2.99 -1.82
C VAL A 61 18.96 -2.62 -2.85
N LEU A 62 18.62 -1.71 -3.75
CA LEU A 62 19.48 -1.32 -4.89
C LEU A 62 20.35 -0.11 -4.57
N ALA A 63 19.81 0.84 -3.81
CA ALA A 63 20.43 2.13 -3.53
C ALA A 63 19.75 2.79 -2.32
N SER A 64 20.21 3.98 -1.96
CA SER A 64 19.49 4.92 -1.12
C SER A 64 19.31 6.26 -1.83
N ILE A 65 18.18 6.91 -1.61
CA ILE A 65 17.81 8.17 -2.28
C ILE A 65 17.52 9.20 -1.19
N PRO A 66 18.26 10.33 -1.14
CA PRO A 66 18.06 11.35 -0.12
C PRO A 66 16.58 11.80 -0.03
N PHE A 67 16.09 11.94 1.19
CA PHE A 67 14.72 12.36 1.52
C PHE A 67 13.60 11.42 1.06
N LYS A 68 13.89 10.30 0.42
CA LYS A 68 12.87 9.34 -0.03
C LYS A 68 12.00 8.87 1.13
N GLY A 69 12.62 8.56 2.28
CA GLY A 69 11.91 8.14 3.48
C GLY A 69 10.92 9.19 3.96
N GLN A 70 11.33 10.45 4.01
CA GLN A 70 10.47 11.57 4.40
C GLN A 70 9.28 11.75 3.46
N VAL A 71 9.54 11.75 2.15
CA VAL A 71 8.50 11.91 1.13
C VAL A 71 7.44 10.80 1.25
N LEU A 72 7.87 9.55 1.37
CA LEU A 72 6.95 8.43 1.47
C LEU A 72 6.17 8.43 2.78
N ASN A 73 6.83 8.75 3.90
CA ASN A 73 6.19 8.78 5.22
C ASN A 73 5.17 9.91 5.32
N LEU A 74 5.52 11.12 4.89
CA LEU A 74 4.62 12.28 4.90
C LEU A 74 3.47 12.12 3.91
N ALA A 75 3.72 11.58 2.71
CA ALA A 75 2.65 11.25 1.76
C ALA A 75 1.68 10.21 2.34
N SER A 76 2.20 9.19 3.03
CA SER A 76 1.36 8.20 3.73
C SER A 76 0.53 8.84 4.82
N ALA A 77 1.13 9.66 5.69
CA ALA A 77 0.42 10.36 6.75
C ALA A 77 -0.68 11.29 6.21
N TRP A 78 -0.41 12.00 5.12
CA TRP A 78 -1.39 12.84 4.43
C TRP A 78 -2.58 12.00 3.91
N TRP A 79 -2.32 10.87 3.25
CA TRP A 79 -3.40 10.00 2.79
C TRP A 79 -4.26 9.46 3.94
N PHE A 80 -3.66 9.07 5.05
CA PHE A 80 -4.40 8.60 6.23
C PHE A 80 -5.25 9.72 6.85
N ASP A 81 -4.78 10.96 6.87
CA ASP A 81 -5.57 12.10 7.34
C ASP A 81 -6.75 12.42 6.41
N GLU A 82 -6.52 12.41 5.09
CA GLU A 82 -7.56 12.63 4.08
C GLU A 82 -8.66 11.56 4.09
N THR A 83 -8.33 10.33 4.48
CA THR A 83 -9.23 9.18 4.42
C THR A 83 -9.83 8.74 5.76
N LYS A 84 -9.52 9.41 6.86
CA LYS A 84 -10.03 9.10 8.22
C LYS A 84 -11.56 9.14 8.35
N HIS A 85 -12.24 9.80 7.42
CA HIS A 85 -13.70 9.84 7.37
C HIS A 85 -14.31 8.58 6.69
N ILE A 86 -13.49 7.75 6.07
CA ILE A 86 -13.90 6.49 5.41
C ILE A 86 -13.68 5.31 6.34
N ILE A 87 -12.50 5.22 6.95
CA ILE A 87 -12.09 4.18 7.88
C ILE A 87 -11.04 4.75 8.84
N ASP A 88 -11.05 4.26 10.08
CA ASP A 88 -9.99 4.57 11.04
C ASP A 88 -8.64 4.05 10.57
N ASN A 89 -7.57 4.56 11.18
CA ASN A 89 -6.22 4.14 10.83
C ASN A 89 -5.33 3.95 12.08
N HIS A 90 -4.16 3.39 11.85
CA HIS A 90 -3.23 3.02 12.90
C HIS A 90 -2.34 4.16 13.40
N ILE A 91 -2.37 5.35 12.79
CA ILE A 91 -1.47 6.45 13.15
C ILE A 91 -1.89 7.08 14.48
N ILE A 92 -0.96 7.09 15.44
CA ILE A 92 -1.09 7.85 16.69
C ILE A 92 -0.50 9.25 16.49
N SER A 93 0.70 9.34 15.92
CA SER A 93 1.37 10.62 15.64
C SER A 93 2.46 10.48 14.58
N VAL A 94 2.78 11.60 13.93
CA VAL A 94 3.97 11.74 13.08
C VAL A 94 5.04 12.44 13.95
N ALA A 95 5.94 11.64 14.53
CA ALA A 95 6.94 12.11 15.48
C ALA A 95 8.12 12.81 14.79
N ASP A 96 8.39 12.47 13.53
CA ASP A 96 9.44 13.02 12.68
C ASP A 96 9.03 12.83 11.21
N PRO A 97 9.54 13.59 10.23
CA PRO A 97 9.25 13.35 8.82
C PRO A 97 9.48 11.90 8.35
N ASN A 98 10.38 11.16 8.99
CA ASN A 98 10.63 9.75 8.72
C ASN A 98 9.86 8.78 9.64
N VAL A 99 9.20 9.26 10.73
CA VAL A 99 8.73 8.42 11.83
C VAL A 99 7.24 8.57 12.08
N ILE A 100 6.53 7.47 12.00
CA ILE A 100 5.15 7.34 12.49
C ILE A 100 5.16 6.49 13.76
N ILE A 101 4.49 6.98 14.81
CA ILE A 101 4.08 6.17 15.96
C ILE A 101 2.69 5.62 15.65
N ALA A 102 2.55 4.30 15.73
CA ALA A 102 1.36 3.59 15.29
C ALA A 102 0.81 2.66 16.37
N LYS A 103 -0.51 2.45 16.36
CA LYS A 103 -1.16 1.38 17.12
C LYS A 103 -0.62 0.02 16.68
N LYS A 104 -0.55 -0.91 17.60
CA LYS A 104 -0.36 -2.33 17.27
C LYS A 104 -1.69 -2.92 16.85
N CYS A 105 -1.74 -3.42 15.62
CA CYS A 105 -2.92 -4.06 15.08
C CYS A 105 -2.62 -5.51 14.72
N LYS A 106 -3.59 -6.39 14.90
CA LYS A 106 -3.58 -7.73 14.32
C LYS A 106 -4.02 -7.62 12.87
N VAL A 107 -3.07 -7.60 11.96
CA VAL A 107 -3.32 -7.46 10.51
C VAL A 107 -4.03 -8.72 10.01
N PHE A 108 -5.08 -8.54 9.19
CA PHE A 108 -5.69 -9.65 8.45
C PHE A 108 -4.69 -10.21 7.44
N PRO A 109 -4.63 -11.54 7.27
CA PRO A 109 -3.66 -12.16 6.35
C PRO A 109 -4.14 -12.11 4.89
N ILE A 110 -4.81 -11.02 4.50
CA ILE A 110 -5.33 -10.74 3.17
C ILE A 110 -4.88 -9.35 2.72
N GLU A 111 -4.43 -9.25 1.49
CA GLU A 111 -4.16 -8.00 0.81
C GLU A 111 -5.35 -7.64 -0.08
N PHE A 112 -5.91 -6.45 0.11
CA PHE A 112 -7.07 -5.95 -0.65
C PHE A 112 -6.58 -5.17 -1.87
N VAL A 113 -6.37 -5.87 -2.99
CA VAL A 113 -5.93 -5.27 -4.25
C VAL A 113 -7.16 -4.79 -5.03
N VAL A 114 -7.28 -3.47 -5.24
CA VAL A 114 -8.37 -2.87 -6.03
C VAL A 114 -7.82 -2.38 -7.37
N ARG A 115 -8.52 -2.72 -8.44
CA ARG A 115 -8.12 -2.38 -9.81
C ARG A 115 -9.23 -1.60 -10.53
N GLY A 116 -8.86 -0.48 -11.15
CA GLY A 116 -9.75 0.30 -12.02
C GLY A 116 -9.50 0.06 -13.51
N PHE A 117 -8.42 -0.64 -13.86
CA PHE A 117 -7.98 -0.89 -15.23
C PHE A 117 -7.47 -2.32 -15.40
N ILE A 118 -7.68 -2.89 -16.59
CA ILE A 118 -7.06 -4.17 -16.97
C ILE A 118 -5.67 -3.92 -17.54
N THR A 119 -4.64 -4.10 -16.68
CA THR A 119 -3.25 -3.79 -17.02
C THR A 119 -2.27 -4.69 -16.26
N GLY A 120 -0.98 -4.40 -16.40
CA GLY A 120 0.12 -5.08 -15.74
C GLY A 120 0.86 -6.06 -16.64
N SER A 121 2.00 -6.57 -16.12
CA SER A 121 2.90 -7.49 -16.83
C SER A 121 3.46 -8.62 -15.95
N THR A 122 3.16 -8.61 -14.65
CA THR A 122 3.51 -9.72 -13.75
C THR A 122 2.56 -10.90 -13.94
N SER A 123 2.92 -12.09 -13.47
CA SER A 123 2.11 -13.30 -13.60
C SER A 123 0.71 -13.16 -12.98
N THR A 124 0.58 -12.39 -11.90
CA THR A 124 -0.69 -12.14 -11.18
C THR A 124 -1.41 -10.86 -11.63
N SER A 125 -0.90 -10.15 -12.65
CA SER A 125 -1.58 -8.96 -13.17
C SER A 125 -2.82 -9.34 -13.97
N LEU A 126 -3.86 -8.52 -13.86
CA LEU A 126 -5.16 -8.80 -14.48
C LEU A 126 -5.07 -8.96 -16.01
N TRP A 127 -4.21 -8.14 -16.67
CA TRP A 127 -4.00 -8.28 -18.11
C TRP A 127 -3.32 -9.61 -18.48
N THR A 128 -2.31 -10.02 -17.72
CA THR A 128 -1.61 -11.29 -18.02
C THR A 128 -2.54 -12.48 -17.90
N VAL A 129 -3.31 -12.55 -16.81
CA VAL A 129 -4.32 -13.58 -16.58
C VAL A 129 -5.33 -13.63 -17.74
N TYR A 130 -5.93 -12.48 -18.07
CA TYR A 130 -6.89 -12.36 -19.16
C TYR A 130 -6.31 -12.76 -20.53
N ASN A 131 -5.09 -12.32 -20.82
CA ASN A 131 -4.41 -12.62 -22.09
C ASN A 131 -4.01 -14.10 -22.23
N ASN A 132 -3.86 -14.80 -21.11
CA ASN A 132 -3.63 -16.24 -21.08
C ASN A 132 -4.91 -17.07 -21.34
N GLY A 133 -6.06 -16.42 -21.44
CA GLY A 133 -7.33 -17.07 -21.76
C GLY A 133 -8.29 -17.18 -20.57
N ASP A 134 -7.89 -16.81 -19.36
CA ASP A 134 -8.77 -16.83 -18.21
C ASP A 134 -9.88 -15.79 -18.34
N ARG A 135 -11.09 -16.17 -17.94
CA ARG A 135 -12.29 -15.30 -17.94
C ARG A 135 -12.92 -15.19 -16.57
N GLU A 136 -12.21 -15.68 -15.58
CA GLU A 136 -12.53 -15.50 -14.17
C GLU A 136 -11.25 -15.24 -13.38
N TYR A 137 -11.28 -14.29 -12.42
CA TYR A 137 -10.14 -13.98 -11.57
C TYR A 137 -10.60 -13.49 -10.21
N CYS A 138 -10.20 -14.18 -9.14
CA CYS A 138 -10.60 -13.88 -7.75
C CYS A 138 -12.13 -13.75 -7.61
N GLY A 139 -12.91 -14.65 -8.21
CA GLY A 139 -14.37 -14.63 -8.19
C GLY A 139 -15.02 -13.55 -9.09
N ASN A 140 -14.23 -12.82 -9.89
CA ASN A 140 -14.75 -11.82 -10.82
C ASN A 140 -14.77 -12.36 -12.25
N SER A 141 -15.92 -12.24 -12.93
CA SER A 141 -16.03 -12.57 -14.34
C SER A 141 -15.43 -11.48 -15.22
N LEU A 142 -14.66 -11.88 -16.23
CA LEU A 142 -13.99 -11.00 -17.17
C LEU A 142 -14.65 -11.14 -18.55
N PRO A 143 -15.38 -10.13 -19.06
CA PRO A 143 -16.05 -10.21 -20.34
C PRO A 143 -15.07 -10.31 -21.51
N GLU A 144 -15.53 -10.84 -22.64
CA GLU A 144 -14.75 -10.91 -23.87
C GLU A 144 -14.45 -9.52 -24.46
N GLY A 145 -13.37 -9.42 -25.20
CA GLY A 145 -13.02 -8.21 -25.95
C GLY A 145 -12.34 -7.11 -25.17
N LEU A 146 -11.93 -7.35 -23.92
CA LEU A 146 -11.15 -6.38 -23.14
C LEU A 146 -9.76 -6.16 -23.80
N LYS A 147 -9.30 -4.92 -23.75
CA LYS A 147 -7.99 -4.50 -24.29
C LYS A 147 -7.06 -4.10 -23.16
N LYS A 148 -5.76 -4.32 -23.36
CA LYS A 148 -4.74 -3.87 -22.39
C LYS A 148 -4.88 -2.39 -22.09
N ASN A 149 -4.78 -2.04 -20.81
CA ASN A 149 -4.92 -0.68 -20.29
C ASN A 149 -6.34 -0.09 -20.39
N GLN A 150 -7.34 -0.89 -20.75
CA GLN A 150 -8.72 -0.44 -20.76
C GLN A 150 -9.21 -0.20 -19.33
N LYS A 151 -9.98 0.87 -19.12
CA LYS A 151 -10.71 1.11 -17.88
C LYS A 151 -11.79 0.04 -17.72
N LEU A 152 -11.88 -0.52 -16.51
CA LEU A 152 -12.95 -1.45 -16.16
C LEU A 152 -14.29 -0.72 -16.01
N VAL A 153 -15.40 -1.43 -16.20
CA VAL A 153 -16.76 -0.90 -16.03
C VAL A 153 -17.00 -0.47 -14.58
N SER A 154 -16.49 -1.27 -13.65
CA SER A 154 -16.47 -0.97 -12.21
C SER A 154 -15.09 -1.31 -11.62
N ASN A 155 -14.73 -0.69 -10.50
CA ASN A 155 -13.55 -1.08 -9.76
C ASN A 155 -13.68 -2.54 -9.32
N MET A 156 -12.61 -3.31 -9.45
CA MET A 156 -12.59 -4.74 -9.19
C MET A 156 -11.66 -5.04 -8.01
N LEU A 157 -12.15 -5.81 -7.05
CA LEU A 157 -11.35 -6.32 -5.95
C LEU A 157 -10.76 -7.68 -6.34
N THR A 158 -9.44 -7.79 -6.27
CA THR A 158 -8.67 -9.02 -6.59
C THR A 158 -7.72 -9.34 -5.44
N PRO A 159 -8.24 -9.88 -4.33
CA PRO A 159 -7.46 -10.10 -3.12
C PRO A 159 -6.38 -11.15 -3.31
N THR A 160 -5.34 -11.06 -2.48
CA THR A 160 -4.31 -12.08 -2.35
C THR A 160 -4.13 -12.48 -0.89
N THR A 161 -3.75 -13.72 -0.65
CA THR A 161 -3.29 -14.16 0.67
C THR A 161 -1.95 -13.50 0.99
N LYS A 162 -1.61 -13.40 2.27
CA LYS A 162 -0.30 -12.97 2.74
C LYS A 162 0.42 -14.15 3.37
N GLU A 163 1.03 -14.98 2.52
CA GLU A 163 1.74 -16.19 2.91
C GLU A 163 3.25 -15.95 3.05
N GLU A 164 3.95 -16.84 3.75
CA GLU A 164 5.41 -16.70 3.97
C GLU A 164 6.23 -16.79 2.67
N HIS A 165 5.78 -17.57 1.69
CA HIS A 165 6.55 -17.85 0.48
C HIS A 165 6.01 -17.17 -0.76
N HIS A 166 4.71 -17.24 -1.03
CA HIS A 166 4.07 -16.63 -2.20
C HIS A 166 2.63 -16.24 -1.90
N ASP A 167 2.32 -14.97 -2.13
CA ASP A 167 0.94 -14.49 -2.11
C ASP A 167 0.18 -15.13 -3.28
N ARG A 168 -0.97 -15.77 -3.00
CA ARG A 168 -1.82 -16.34 -4.04
C ARG A 168 -3.08 -15.51 -4.22
N PRO A 169 -3.54 -15.32 -5.48
CA PRO A 169 -4.88 -14.80 -5.73
C PRO A 169 -5.94 -15.70 -5.08
N ILE A 170 -6.95 -15.09 -4.47
CA ILE A 170 -7.98 -15.81 -3.73
C ILE A 170 -9.35 -15.15 -3.98
N SER A 171 -10.41 -15.93 -4.04
CA SER A 171 -11.79 -15.42 -4.16
C SER A 171 -12.39 -15.10 -2.79
N PRO A 172 -13.44 -14.26 -2.72
CA PRO A 172 -14.20 -14.02 -1.50
C PRO A 172 -14.70 -15.29 -0.81
N ASP A 173 -15.21 -16.25 -1.59
CA ASP A 173 -15.73 -17.52 -1.06
C ASP A 173 -14.60 -18.37 -0.44
N GLU A 174 -13.44 -18.42 -1.06
CA GLU A 174 -12.25 -19.10 -0.52
C GLU A 174 -11.74 -18.42 0.76
N ILE A 175 -11.74 -17.07 0.82
CA ILE A 175 -11.32 -16.33 2.02
C ILE A 175 -12.11 -16.77 3.24
N VAL A 176 -13.40 -16.95 3.11
CA VAL A 176 -14.29 -17.35 4.20
C VAL A 176 -14.21 -18.85 4.45
N SER A 177 -14.28 -19.68 3.43
CA SER A 177 -14.29 -21.14 3.56
C SER A 177 -12.96 -21.71 4.07
N GLU A 178 -11.85 -21.05 3.75
CA GLU A 178 -10.51 -21.42 4.26
C GLU A 178 -10.18 -20.73 5.62
N ASN A 179 -11.11 -19.96 6.21
CA ASN A 179 -10.96 -19.26 7.48
C ASN A 179 -9.83 -18.19 7.53
N TRP A 180 -9.56 -17.54 6.43
CA TRP A 180 -8.65 -16.38 6.41
C TRP A 180 -9.26 -15.17 7.11
N MET A 181 -10.56 -14.93 6.89
CA MET A 181 -11.38 -13.92 7.55
C MET A 181 -12.78 -14.43 7.80
N THR A 182 -13.50 -13.80 8.73
CA THR A 182 -14.96 -14.01 8.85
C THR A 182 -15.67 -13.32 7.69
N GLN A 183 -16.89 -13.74 7.37
CA GLN A 183 -17.73 -13.09 6.35
C GLN A 183 -17.94 -11.60 6.70
N GLU A 184 -18.23 -11.29 7.96
CA GLU A 184 -18.46 -9.92 8.43
C GLU A 184 -17.21 -9.02 8.20
N ASP A 185 -16.03 -9.52 8.58
CA ASP A 185 -14.77 -8.79 8.39
C ASP A 185 -14.47 -8.59 6.92
N TRP A 186 -14.67 -9.62 6.10
CA TRP A 186 -14.48 -9.53 4.67
C TRP A 186 -15.41 -8.49 4.04
N ASP A 187 -16.71 -8.52 4.36
CA ASP A 187 -17.70 -7.59 3.81
C ASP A 187 -17.39 -6.14 4.21
N TYR A 188 -17.00 -5.93 5.45
CA TYR A 188 -16.60 -4.60 5.92
C TYR A 188 -15.34 -4.10 5.23
N CYS A 189 -14.26 -4.88 5.24
CA CYS A 189 -12.97 -4.48 4.68
C CYS A 189 -13.02 -4.32 3.16
N SER A 190 -13.70 -5.22 2.43
CA SER A 190 -13.85 -5.13 0.98
C SER A 190 -14.59 -3.87 0.55
N LYS A 191 -15.67 -3.53 1.25
CA LYS A 191 -16.41 -2.28 1.05
C LYS A 191 -15.50 -1.07 1.29
N LYS A 192 -14.76 -1.05 2.41
CA LYS A 192 -13.85 0.05 2.74
C LYS A 192 -12.70 0.20 1.75
N ALA A 193 -12.15 -0.90 1.24
CA ALA A 193 -11.13 -0.86 0.20
C ALA A 193 -11.64 -0.21 -1.09
N LEU A 194 -12.87 -0.50 -1.51
CA LEU A 194 -13.50 0.12 -2.67
C LEU A 194 -13.77 1.62 -2.44
N GLU A 195 -14.30 2.01 -1.28
CA GLU A 195 -14.54 3.42 -0.91
C GLU A 195 -13.23 4.24 -0.91
N LEU A 196 -12.15 3.68 -0.33
CA LEU A 196 -10.82 4.30 -0.34
C LEU A 196 -10.28 4.48 -1.77
N PHE A 197 -10.46 3.47 -2.62
CA PHE A 197 -9.98 3.52 -4.00
C PHE A 197 -10.75 4.55 -4.83
N GLU A 198 -12.07 4.63 -4.69
CA GLU A 198 -12.89 5.65 -5.37
C GLU A 198 -12.51 7.06 -4.94
N PHE A 199 -12.27 7.27 -3.64
CA PHE A 199 -11.76 8.54 -3.12
C PHE A 199 -10.39 8.87 -3.74
N GLY A 200 -9.48 7.90 -3.78
CA GLY A 200 -8.16 8.05 -4.40
C GLY A 200 -8.24 8.36 -5.90
N GLN A 201 -9.13 7.70 -6.63
CA GLN A 201 -9.37 7.99 -8.06
C GLN A 201 -9.85 9.44 -8.28
N LYS A 202 -10.75 9.92 -7.41
CA LYS A 202 -11.22 11.32 -7.46
C LYS A 202 -10.08 12.30 -7.23
N LYS A 203 -9.29 12.11 -6.18
CA LYS A 203 -8.12 12.95 -5.86
C LYS A 203 -7.07 12.94 -6.97
N ALA A 204 -6.76 11.77 -7.53
CA ALA A 204 -5.85 11.65 -8.66
C ALA A 204 -6.35 12.44 -9.87
N LYS A 205 -7.62 12.28 -10.22
CA LYS A 205 -8.25 12.98 -11.36
C LYS A 205 -8.22 14.50 -11.21
N GLU A 206 -8.48 15.03 -10.00
CA GLU A 206 -8.40 16.47 -9.69
C GLU A 206 -7.00 17.04 -9.96
N ASN A 207 -5.97 16.20 -9.90
CA ASN A 207 -4.56 16.56 -10.17
C ASN A 207 -4.04 16.06 -11.53
N GLY A 208 -4.92 15.71 -12.46
CA GLY A 208 -4.53 15.26 -13.81
C GLY A 208 -3.86 13.88 -13.85
N MET A 209 -3.99 13.08 -12.79
CA MET A 209 -3.43 11.73 -12.67
C MET A 209 -4.52 10.66 -12.79
N ILE A 210 -4.08 9.43 -13.06
CA ILE A 210 -4.94 8.25 -13.09
C ILE A 210 -4.47 7.29 -12.01
N LEU A 211 -5.32 6.98 -11.03
CA LEU A 211 -5.10 5.88 -10.10
C LEU A 211 -5.57 4.58 -10.76
N VAL A 212 -4.62 3.74 -11.11
CA VAL A 212 -4.85 2.51 -11.88
C VAL A 212 -5.24 1.35 -10.99
N ASP A 213 -4.47 1.13 -9.93
CA ASP A 213 -4.67 0.11 -8.91
C ASP A 213 -4.03 0.55 -7.58
N THR A 214 -4.37 -0.16 -6.52
CA THR A 214 -3.72 -0.02 -5.23
C THR A 214 -3.92 -1.28 -4.39
N LYS A 215 -3.15 -1.40 -3.32
CA LYS A 215 -3.23 -2.47 -2.33
C LYS A 215 -3.42 -1.87 -0.95
N TYR A 216 -4.40 -2.37 -0.21
CA TYR A 216 -4.64 -2.04 1.19
C TYR A 216 -4.38 -3.25 2.08
N GLU A 217 -3.93 -2.98 3.28
CA GLU A 217 -3.85 -3.94 4.38
C GLU A 217 -4.67 -3.38 5.55
N MET A 218 -5.50 -4.20 6.15
CA MET A 218 -6.37 -3.84 7.27
C MET A 218 -6.16 -4.78 8.44
N GLY A 219 -6.58 -4.39 9.62
CA GLY A 219 -6.42 -5.22 10.82
C GLY A 219 -7.28 -4.69 11.95
N ARG A 220 -7.26 -5.39 13.08
CA ARG A 220 -7.93 -5.00 14.31
C ARG A 220 -6.94 -4.45 15.32
N ASP A 221 -7.28 -3.36 15.97
CA ASP A 221 -6.57 -2.87 17.15
C ASP A 221 -6.95 -3.69 18.41
N GLU A 222 -6.40 -3.35 19.56
CA GLU A 222 -6.62 -4.04 20.82
C GLU A 222 -8.08 -3.94 21.32
N ASP A 223 -8.81 -2.89 20.91
CA ASP A 223 -10.22 -2.67 21.23
C ASP A 223 -11.15 -3.42 20.25
N GLY A 224 -10.61 -4.09 19.24
CA GLY A 224 -11.36 -4.83 18.22
C GLY A 224 -11.86 -3.99 17.06
N ASN A 225 -11.47 -2.70 16.95
CA ASN A 225 -11.84 -1.84 15.83
C ASN A 225 -10.96 -2.17 14.60
N ILE A 226 -11.55 -2.06 13.42
CA ILE A 226 -10.86 -2.26 12.14
C ILE A 226 -10.42 -0.90 11.60
#